data_245ca028d18da82acf79df895f668f31
#
_entry.id   245ca028d18da82acf79df895f668f31
#
_cell.length_a   1.000
_cell.length_b   1.000
_cell.length_c   1.000
_cell.angle_alpha   90.00
_cell.angle_beta   90.00
_cell.angle_gamma   90.00
#
_symmetry.space_group_name_H-M   'P 1'
#
loop_
_entity.id
_entity.type
_entity.pdbx_description
1 polymer ?
#
loop_
_entity_poly.entity_id
_entity_poly.type
_entity_poly.pdbx_seq_one_letter_code
_entity_poly.pdbx_strand_id
1 'polypeptide(L)'
;MIKKILFWIILINLFGLQTIAQSDIIPLKKPIQSDELTQKKLLIDVLKPLPKPIPKIVTKEIEKKIESKPEKKISGLILPKKKPLIAGTKKTTEIKISKYYRKKDFALAKKAISEMKKASWTAAIKTAKRAKDKSIYDFIQWRHLLTKGNQASYYDYKTFIDSNEDYPRIGRIKYLAEHKLSTEKVSPQKIIEWFGPAEPLSGFGKMILGESFILNGNKEKGIRFIKEGWISAELSKTDLRFYRKKFKKYLNADDYIKRAEYLAWNNKYWDLKRLLRYLPKDYELLYTARQLLMSKSYGVDNAISKVPSN
;
A
#
# COMPACT_ATOMS: atom_id res chain seq x y z
N MET A 1 -56.03 -15.24 -29.59
CA MET A 1 -54.89 -14.32 -29.39
C MET A 1 -55.16 -13.24 -28.34
N ILE A 2 -56.34 -12.67 -28.24
CA ILE A 2 -56.68 -11.55 -27.32
C ILE A 2 -56.58 -11.91 -25.83
N LYS A 3 -56.91 -13.14 -25.40
CA LYS A 3 -56.82 -13.58 -23.99
C LYS A 3 -55.39 -13.67 -23.44
N LYS A 4 -54.38 -13.89 -24.27
CA LYS A 4 -52.95 -13.93 -23.87
C LYS A 4 -52.37 -12.55 -23.67
N ILE A 5 -52.86 -11.56 -24.42
CA ILE A 5 -52.39 -10.14 -24.33
C ILE A 5 -52.96 -9.50 -23.05
N LEU A 6 -54.21 -9.83 -22.66
CA LEU A 6 -54.78 -9.31 -21.43
C LEU A 6 -54.08 -9.84 -20.16
N PHE A 7 -53.62 -11.07 -20.19
CA PHE A 7 -52.89 -11.68 -19.05
C PHE A 7 -51.51 -11.01 -18.83
N TRP A 8 -50.84 -10.64 -19.90
CA TRP A 8 -49.54 -9.93 -19.80
C TRP A 8 -49.68 -8.46 -19.34
N ILE A 9 -50.76 -7.79 -19.67
CA ILE A 9 -51.04 -6.39 -19.22
C ILE A 9 -51.37 -6.38 -17.72
N ILE A 10 -52.04 -7.39 -17.20
CA ILE A 10 -52.33 -7.51 -15.75
C ILE A 10 -51.05 -7.85 -14.95
N LEU A 11 -50.14 -8.64 -15.52
CA LEU A 11 -48.89 -9.00 -14.85
C LEU A 11 -47.91 -7.81 -14.73
N ILE A 12 -47.95 -6.89 -15.70
CA ILE A 12 -47.12 -5.68 -15.68
C ILE A 12 -47.58 -4.62 -14.65
N ASN A 13 -48.92 -4.62 -14.35
CA ASN A 13 -49.44 -3.68 -13.34
C ASN A 13 -49.34 -4.19 -11.89
N LEU A 14 -48.97 -5.46 -11.65
CA LEU A 14 -48.77 -5.97 -10.29
C LEU A 14 -47.34 -5.78 -9.75
N PHE A 15 -46.37 -5.36 -10.60
CA PHE A 15 -44.97 -5.10 -10.21
C PHE A 15 -44.64 -3.62 -10.10
N GLY A 16 -45.60 -2.73 -10.22
CA GLY A 16 -45.40 -1.27 -10.36
C GLY A 16 -45.64 -0.42 -9.11
N LEU A 17 -45.70 -0.96 -7.90
CA LEU A 17 -45.92 -0.16 -6.68
C LEU A 17 -45.08 -0.68 -5.51
N GLN A 18 -43.77 -0.52 -5.62
CA GLN A 18 -42.92 -0.41 -4.43
C GLN A 18 -42.51 1.04 -4.30
N THR A 19 -43.26 1.81 -3.53
CA THR A 19 -42.82 3.10 -3.01
C THR A 19 -41.68 2.86 -2.05
N ILE A 20 -40.47 3.21 -2.49
CA ILE A 20 -39.32 3.31 -1.60
C ILE A 20 -39.59 4.47 -0.66
N ALA A 21 -39.93 4.18 0.58
CA ALA A 21 -39.93 5.16 1.65
C ALA A 21 -38.47 5.58 1.87
N GLN A 22 -38.13 6.76 1.37
CA GLN A 22 -36.86 7.43 1.62
C GLN A 22 -36.93 7.95 3.04
N SER A 23 -36.37 7.18 3.99
CA SER A 23 -36.17 7.69 5.35
C SER A 23 -34.99 8.65 5.33
N ASP A 24 -35.28 9.95 5.41
CA ASP A 24 -34.28 10.97 5.68
C ASP A 24 -33.65 10.71 7.06
N ILE A 25 -32.48 10.09 7.06
CA ILE A 25 -31.65 9.97 8.26
C ILE A 25 -31.00 11.33 8.47
N ILE A 26 -31.67 12.21 9.21
CA ILE A 26 -31.08 13.46 9.72
C ILE A 26 -30.13 13.06 10.84
N PRO A 27 -28.83 13.35 10.76
CA PRO A 27 -27.92 13.09 11.87
C PRO A 27 -28.31 13.94 13.08
N LEU A 28 -28.70 13.32 14.18
CA LEU A 28 -28.91 14.00 15.45
C LEU A 28 -27.59 14.65 15.90
N LYS A 29 -27.60 15.98 16.10
CA LYS A 29 -26.50 16.70 16.73
C LYS A 29 -26.24 16.07 18.10
N LYS A 30 -25.01 15.57 18.33
CA LYS A 30 -24.58 15.18 19.67
C LYS A 30 -24.70 16.36 20.61
N PRO A 31 -25.33 16.22 21.79
CA PRO A 31 -25.29 17.26 22.81
C PRO A 31 -23.85 17.51 23.24
N ILE A 32 -23.43 18.77 23.22
CA ILE A 32 -22.14 19.20 23.74
C ILE A 32 -22.23 19.12 25.26
N GLN A 33 -21.63 18.09 25.87
CA GLN A 33 -21.44 18.04 27.30
C GLN A 33 -20.31 19.02 27.66
N SER A 34 -20.65 20.07 28.43
CA SER A 34 -19.74 21.13 28.89
C SER A 34 -18.63 20.63 29.84
N ASP A 35 -18.70 19.39 30.30
CA ASP A 35 -17.77 18.84 31.29
C ASP A 35 -16.50 18.16 30.69
N GLU A 36 -16.51 17.86 29.36
CA GLU A 36 -15.34 17.26 28.71
C GLU A 36 -14.16 18.21 28.53
N LEU A 37 -14.42 19.51 28.43
CA LEU A 37 -13.36 20.52 28.26
C LEU A 37 -12.55 20.74 29.52
N THR A 38 -13.15 20.60 30.69
CA THR A 38 -12.47 20.76 32.00
C THR A 38 -11.64 19.54 32.35
N GLN A 39 -12.14 18.33 32.04
CA GLN A 39 -11.39 17.11 32.26
C GLN A 39 -10.22 16.94 31.27
N LYS A 40 -10.37 17.39 30.02
CA LYS A 40 -9.27 17.35 29.04
C LYS A 40 -8.12 18.30 29.38
N LYS A 41 -8.44 19.44 30.02
CA LYS A 41 -7.41 20.40 30.47
C LYS A 41 -6.63 19.87 31.67
N LEU A 42 -7.27 19.13 32.59
CA LEU A 42 -6.61 18.48 33.73
C LEU A 42 -5.74 17.29 33.31
N LEU A 43 -6.13 16.51 32.30
CA LEU A 43 -5.35 15.39 31.78
C LEU A 43 -4.11 15.81 30.96
N ILE A 44 -4.13 16.98 30.32
CA ILE A 44 -2.99 17.50 29.54
C ILE A 44 -1.85 17.98 30.44
N ASP A 45 -2.13 18.47 31.65
CA ASP A 45 -1.10 18.90 32.58
C ASP A 45 -0.39 17.74 33.30
N VAL A 46 -1.02 16.54 33.38
CA VAL A 46 -0.44 15.33 33.97
C VAL A 46 0.48 14.57 33.01
N LEU A 47 0.39 14.83 31.71
CA LEU A 47 1.13 14.08 30.66
C LEU A 47 2.33 14.84 30.07
N LYS A 48 2.79 15.93 30.71
CA LYS A 48 4.06 16.56 30.28
C LYS A 48 5.24 15.66 30.68
N PRO A 49 6.06 15.18 29.74
CA PRO A 49 7.24 14.42 30.07
C PRO A 49 8.19 15.30 30.90
N LEU A 50 8.65 14.80 32.05
CA LEU A 50 9.71 15.44 32.84
C LEU A 50 10.96 15.60 31.96
N PRO A 51 11.63 16.78 31.97
CA PRO A 51 12.85 16.98 31.25
C PRO A 51 13.93 16.00 31.73
N LYS A 52 14.64 15.38 30.81
CA LYS A 52 15.76 14.49 31.11
C LYS A 52 16.82 15.27 31.91
N PRO A 53 17.37 14.71 32.99
CA PRO A 53 18.44 15.36 33.76
C PRO A 53 19.66 15.53 32.83
N ILE A 54 20.13 16.77 32.74
CA ILE A 54 21.35 17.13 32.03
C ILE A 54 22.53 16.60 32.86
N PRO A 55 23.45 15.80 32.30
CA PRO A 55 24.64 15.40 33.02
C PRO A 55 25.50 16.62 33.31
N LYS A 56 25.72 16.93 34.57
CA LYS A 56 26.70 17.97 34.98
C LYS A 56 28.09 17.50 34.60
N ILE A 57 28.73 18.23 33.72
CA ILE A 57 30.15 18.08 33.42
C ILE A 57 30.88 18.62 34.65
N VAL A 58 31.48 17.72 35.39
CA VAL A 58 32.43 18.12 36.47
C VAL A 58 33.79 18.33 35.86
N THR A 59 34.18 19.56 35.79
CA THR A 59 35.54 20.00 35.48
C THR A 59 36.45 19.51 36.62
N LYS A 60 37.51 18.79 36.29
CA LYS A 60 38.58 18.43 37.20
C LYS A 60 39.39 19.66 37.54
N GLU A 61 39.50 19.96 38.79
CA GLU A 61 40.67 20.64 39.32
C GLU A 61 41.33 19.80 40.41
N ILE A 62 42.60 19.67 40.26
CA ILE A 62 43.53 18.90 41.09
C ILE A 62 43.96 19.82 42.21
N GLU A 63 43.88 19.38 43.50
CA GLU A 63 44.98 19.69 44.41
C GLU A 63 45.04 18.73 45.63
N LYS A 64 46.28 18.43 45.95
CA LYS A 64 46.80 17.55 47.00
C LYS A 64 46.54 18.09 48.41
N LYS A 65 46.33 17.22 49.39
CA LYS A 65 47.21 16.95 50.58
C LYS A 65 46.45 16.17 51.64
N ILE A 66 46.90 14.97 51.94
CA ILE A 66 47.50 14.42 53.18
C ILE A 66 46.80 14.84 54.47
N GLU A 67 46.21 13.89 55.21
CA GLU A 67 46.62 13.32 56.50
C GLU A 67 45.57 12.46 57.18
N SER A 68 46.06 11.49 57.76
CA SER A 68 45.67 10.32 58.54
C SER A 68 44.56 10.41 59.60
N LYS A 69 43.84 9.25 59.74
CA LYS A 69 43.30 8.58 60.94
C LYS A 69 41.89 8.98 61.41
N PRO A 70 41.16 8.04 62.11
CA PRO A 70 41.15 6.58 62.11
C PRO A 70 39.76 5.98 61.79
N GLU A 71 39.78 4.69 61.53
CA GLU A 71 38.63 3.81 61.30
C GLU A 71 37.58 3.84 62.40
N LYS A 72 36.30 4.09 62.00
CA LYS A 72 35.14 3.57 62.70
C LYS A 72 34.50 2.48 61.87
N LYS A 73 34.58 1.24 62.36
CA LYS A 73 33.83 0.09 61.81
C LYS A 73 32.35 0.39 61.88
N ILE A 74 31.73 0.62 60.74
CA ILE A 74 30.27 0.54 60.56
C ILE A 74 29.98 -0.85 60.01
N SER A 75 29.66 -1.76 60.91
CA SER A 75 29.13 -3.07 60.57
C SER A 75 27.72 -2.90 60.01
N GLY A 76 27.49 -3.30 58.78
CA GLY A 76 26.14 -3.38 58.20
C GLY A 76 25.97 -3.02 56.75
N LEU A 77 26.99 -2.56 56.02
CA LEU A 77 26.86 -2.31 54.57
C LEU A 77 27.08 -3.62 53.79
N ILE A 78 26.00 -4.20 53.30
CA ILE A 78 26.08 -5.30 52.33
C ILE A 78 26.53 -4.72 50.99
N LEU A 79 27.84 -4.74 50.76
CA LEU A 79 28.42 -4.41 49.44
C LEU A 79 28.00 -5.48 48.44
N PRO A 80 27.47 -5.12 47.27
CA PRO A 80 27.18 -6.09 46.21
C PRO A 80 28.45 -6.85 45.86
N LYS A 81 28.44 -8.17 46.01
CA LYS A 81 29.55 -9.01 45.52
C LYS A 81 29.76 -8.76 44.03
N LYS A 82 31.00 -8.52 43.60
CA LYS A 82 31.35 -8.43 42.21
C LYS A 82 30.78 -9.64 41.48
N LYS A 83 29.97 -9.37 40.43
CA LYS A 83 29.48 -10.43 39.51
C LYS A 83 30.66 -11.32 39.12
N PRO A 84 30.59 -12.65 39.28
CA PRO A 84 31.63 -13.52 38.83
C PRO A 84 31.86 -13.24 37.33
N LEU A 85 33.12 -13.00 36.96
CA LEU A 85 33.52 -13.00 35.54
C LEU A 85 33.19 -14.37 35.02
N ILE A 86 32.06 -14.52 34.33
CA ILE A 86 31.77 -15.69 33.56
C ILE A 86 32.82 -15.70 32.48
N ALA A 87 33.88 -16.49 32.70
CA ALA A 87 34.88 -16.80 31.66
C ALA A 87 34.05 -17.19 30.45
N GLY A 88 34.21 -16.43 29.35
CA GLY A 88 33.37 -16.53 28.19
C GLY A 88 33.22 -17.99 27.80
N THR A 89 32.08 -18.59 28.12
CA THR A 89 31.67 -19.85 27.56
C THR A 89 31.73 -19.61 26.05
N LYS A 90 32.71 -20.25 25.40
CA LYS A 90 32.74 -20.38 23.94
C LYS A 90 31.30 -20.75 23.58
N LYS A 91 30.56 -19.82 22.94
CA LYS A 91 29.24 -20.10 22.41
C LYS A 91 29.45 -21.29 21.49
N THR A 92 29.23 -22.48 22.01
CA THR A 92 29.09 -23.69 21.19
C THR A 92 27.90 -23.31 20.30
N THR A 93 28.21 -23.00 19.06
CA THR A 93 27.20 -22.76 18.05
C THR A 93 26.48 -24.08 17.88
N GLU A 94 25.44 -24.30 18.65
CA GLU A 94 24.53 -25.42 18.44
C GLU A 94 24.18 -25.39 16.97
N ILE A 95 24.60 -26.41 16.25
CA ILE A 95 24.25 -26.58 14.84
C ILE A 95 22.76 -26.85 14.85
N LYS A 96 21.95 -25.78 14.68
CA LYS A 96 20.51 -25.93 14.57
C LYS A 96 20.19 -26.81 13.38
N ILE A 97 19.77 -28.04 13.66
CA ILE A 97 19.37 -29.02 12.65
C ILE A 97 17.93 -28.82 12.33
N SER A 98 17.55 -28.70 11.06
CA SER A 98 16.17 -28.64 10.62
C SER A 98 15.53 -30.03 10.70
N LYS A 99 14.27 -30.09 11.16
CA LYS A 99 13.46 -31.33 11.08
C LYS A 99 12.89 -31.57 9.68
N TYR A 100 12.84 -30.53 8.83
CA TYR A 100 12.15 -30.54 7.53
C TYR A 100 13.14 -30.61 6.36
N TYR A 101 14.31 -29.99 6.48
CA TYR A 101 15.28 -29.90 5.40
C TYR A 101 16.50 -30.75 5.65
N ARG A 102 17.05 -31.35 4.59
CA ARG A 102 18.35 -31.97 4.63
C ARG A 102 19.43 -30.95 5.02
N LYS A 103 20.49 -31.37 5.66
CA LYS A 103 21.58 -30.50 6.16
C LYS A 103 22.07 -29.49 5.11
N LYS A 104 22.26 -29.96 3.85
CA LYS A 104 22.70 -29.13 2.71
C LYS A 104 21.66 -28.08 2.33
N ASP A 105 20.39 -28.49 2.19
CA ASP A 105 19.30 -27.61 1.81
C ASP A 105 19.01 -26.59 2.92
N PHE A 106 19.11 -26.97 4.19
CA PHE A 106 19.01 -26.08 5.32
C PHE A 106 20.10 -24.99 5.32
N ALA A 107 21.35 -25.35 4.99
CA ALA A 107 22.42 -24.37 4.85
C ALA A 107 22.15 -23.38 3.70
N LEU A 108 21.66 -23.88 2.55
CA LEU A 108 21.28 -23.05 1.42
C LEU A 108 20.09 -22.13 1.76
N ALA A 109 19.07 -22.63 2.47
CA ALA A 109 17.94 -21.83 2.93
C ALA A 109 18.40 -20.70 3.86
N LYS A 110 19.24 -21.01 4.86
CA LYS A 110 19.81 -19.96 5.76
C LYS A 110 20.58 -18.91 4.98
N LYS A 111 21.40 -19.31 4.02
CA LYS A 111 22.17 -18.39 3.18
C LYS A 111 21.25 -17.54 2.31
N ALA A 112 20.29 -18.13 1.59
CA ALA A 112 19.34 -17.41 0.74
C ALA A 112 18.49 -16.41 1.54
N ILE A 113 18.01 -16.78 2.75
CA ILE A 113 17.29 -15.90 3.65
C ILE A 113 18.18 -14.73 4.14
N SER A 114 19.46 -15.01 4.43
CA SER A 114 20.41 -13.95 4.80
C SER A 114 20.63 -12.96 3.67
N GLU A 115 20.80 -13.43 2.44
CA GLU A 115 20.93 -12.61 1.23
C GLU A 115 19.65 -11.81 0.95
N MET A 116 18.48 -12.41 1.10
CA MET A 116 17.17 -11.77 1.00
C MET A 116 17.02 -10.62 2.01
N LYS A 117 17.41 -10.83 3.27
CA LYS A 117 17.37 -9.79 4.32
C LYS A 117 18.25 -8.59 4.00
N LYS A 118 19.33 -8.79 3.23
CA LYS A 118 20.21 -7.73 2.72
C LYS A 118 19.73 -7.12 1.42
N ALA A 119 18.51 -7.45 0.96
CA ALA A 119 17.95 -7.06 -0.33
C ALA A 119 18.78 -7.51 -1.56
N SER A 120 19.70 -8.46 -1.39
CA SER A 120 20.51 -9.04 -2.48
C SER A 120 19.71 -10.12 -3.21
N TRP A 121 18.64 -9.72 -3.90
CA TRP A 121 17.64 -10.63 -4.49
C TRP A 121 18.23 -11.60 -5.51
N THR A 122 19.10 -11.12 -6.41
CA THR A 122 19.75 -11.96 -7.43
C THR A 122 20.57 -13.09 -6.78
N ALA A 123 21.34 -12.77 -5.75
CA ALA A 123 22.12 -13.76 -5.00
C ALA A 123 21.21 -14.74 -4.25
N ALA A 124 20.17 -14.22 -3.57
CA ALA A 124 19.22 -15.04 -2.83
C ALA A 124 18.50 -16.05 -3.73
N ILE A 125 18.02 -15.63 -4.90
CA ILE A 125 17.37 -16.49 -5.89
C ILE A 125 18.36 -17.52 -6.45
N LYS A 126 19.58 -17.10 -6.78
CA LYS A 126 20.64 -18.02 -7.26
C LYS A 126 20.99 -19.06 -6.21
N THR A 127 21.11 -18.67 -4.95
CA THR A 127 21.38 -19.57 -3.82
C THR A 127 20.22 -20.55 -3.61
N ALA A 128 18.98 -20.07 -3.62
CA ALA A 128 17.79 -20.89 -3.44
C ALA A 128 17.60 -21.94 -4.54
N LYS A 129 17.89 -21.59 -5.80
CA LYS A 129 17.84 -22.54 -6.95
C LYS A 129 18.78 -23.75 -6.82
N ARG A 130 19.80 -23.68 -5.96
CA ARG A 130 20.75 -24.79 -5.73
C ARG A 130 20.24 -25.83 -4.74
N ALA A 131 19.18 -25.51 -3.99
CA ALA A 131 18.54 -26.46 -3.10
C ALA A 131 17.76 -27.50 -3.90
N LYS A 132 17.75 -28.75 -3.43
CA LYS A 132 16.90 -29.78 -4.01
C LYS A 132 15.44 -29.58 -3.69
N ASP A 133 15.16 -29.03 -2.50
CA ASP A 133 13.81 -28.69 -2.09
C ASP A 133 13.36 -27.38 -2.74
N LYS A 134 12.37 -27.49 -3.63
CA LYS A 134 11.82 -26.37 -4.41
C LYS A 134 11.15 -25.32 -3.52
N SER A 135 10.63 -25.70 -2.34
CA SER A 135 9.94 -24.77 -1.43
C SER A 135 10.82 -23.58 -1.00
N ILE A 136 12.15 -23.80 -0.94
CA ILE A 136 13.13 -22.75 -0.62
C ILE A 136 13.16 -21.70 -1.73
N TYR A 137 13.19 -22.14 -2.98
CA TYR A 137 13.17 -21.26 -4.13
C TYR A 137 11.83 -20.51 -4.22
N ASP A 138 10.71 -21.22 -4.09
CA ASP A 138 9.37 -20.65 -4.19
C ASP A 138 9.14 -19.61 -3.10
N PHE A 139 9.62 -19.84 -1.86
CA PHE A 139 9.57 -18.85 -0.78
C PHE A 139 10.37 -17.57 -1.10
N ILE A 140 11.60 -17.69 -1.59
CA ILE A 140 12.45 -16.55 -1.92
C ILE A 140 11.86 -15.78 -3.11
N GLN A 141 11.37 -16.49 -4.12
CA GLN A 141 10.70 -15.88 -5.29
C GLN A 141 9.44 -15.14 -4.86
N TRP A 142 8.59 -15.76 -4.05
CA TRP A 142 7.41 -15.13 -3.49
C TRP A 142 7.71 -13.82 -2.78
N ARG A 143 8.71 -13.81 -1.91
CA ARG A 143 9.15 -12.61 -1.19
C ARG A 143 9.68 -11.53 -2.13
N HIS A 144 10.43 -11.92 -3.15
CA HIS A 144 10.93 -11.00 -4.17
C HIS A 144 9.79 -10.34 -4.94
N LEU A 145 8.83 -11.14 -5.43
CA LEU A 145 7.70 -10.64 -6.21
C LEU A 145 6.80 -9.68 -5.40
N LEU A 146 6.68 -9.87 -4.10
CA LEU A 146 5.94 -8.96 -3.21
C LEU A 146 6.70 -7.68 -2.84
N THR A 147 8.00 -7.61 -3.12
CA THR A 147 8.81 -6.44 -2.76
C THR A 147 8.56 -5.29 -3.72
N LYS A 148 8.28 -4.10 -3.15
CA LYS A 148 8.06 -2.89 -3.96
C LYS A 148 9.33 -2.54 -4.75
N GLY A 149 9.18 -2.18 -6.03
CA GLY A 149 10.29 -1.77 -6.88
C GLY A 149 11.21 -2.91 -7.35
N ASN A 150 10.78 -4.17 -7.20
CA ASN A 150 11.56 -5.30 -7.71
C ASN A 150 11.74 -5.24 -9.23
N GLN A 151 12.80 -5.86 -9.73
CA GLN A 151 13.17 -5.91 -11.15
C GLN A 151 12.57 -7.10 -11.90
N ALA A 152 11.67 -7.87 -11.26
CA ALA A 152 11.03 -9.01 -11.90
C ALA A 152 10.20 -8.56 -13.12
N SER A 153 10.27 -9.35 -14.17
CA SER A 153 9.48 -9.19 -15.40
C SER A 153 8.06 -9.74 -15.22
N TYR A 154 7.17 -9.44 -16.14
CA TYR A 154 5.84 -10.08 -16.20
C TYR A 154 5.96 -11.63 -16.26
N TYR A 155 6.92 -12.15 -17.01
CA TYR A 155 7.12 -13.60 -17.14
C TYR A 155 7.54 -14.27 -15.83
N ASP A 156 8.32 -13.58 -14.98
CA ASP A 156 8.67 -14.09 -13.65
C ASP A 156 7.43 -14.21 -12.77
N TYR A 157 6.53 -13.23 -12.83
CA TYR A 157 5.24 -13.26 -12.13
C TYR A 157 4.35 -14.37 -12.67
N LYS A 158 4.20 -14.47 -14.01
CA LYS A 158 3.37 -15.49 -14.66
C LYS A 158 3.83 -16.91 -14.29
N THR A 159 5.13 -17.19 -14.43
CA THR A 159 5.69 -18.50 -14.08
C THR A 159 5.43 -18.86 -12.63
N PHE A 160 5.56 -17.89 -11.72
CA PHE A 160 5.26 -18.12 -10.31
C PHE A 160 3.78 -18.41 -10.07
N ILE A 161 2.89 -17.64 -10.66
CA ILE A 161 1.43 -17.79 -10.54
C ILE A 161 0.99 -19.16 -11.05
N ASP A 162 1.44 -19.53 -12.24
CA ASP A 162 1.07 -20.80 -12.89
C ASP A 162 1.52 -22.05 -12.09
N SER A 163 2.63 -21.91 -11.33
CA SER A 163 3.19 -23.01 -10.54
C SER A 163 2.75 -23.03 -9.07
N ASN A 164 2.07 -21.99 -8.59
CA ASN A 164 1.82 -21.78 -7.17
C ASN A 164 0.46 -21.08 -6.94
N GLU A 165 -0.63 -21.61 -7.50
CA GLU A 165 -1.97 -20.99 -7.47
C GLU A 165 -2.50 -20.76 -6.05
N ASP A 166 -2.21 -21.66 -5.11
CA ASP A 166 -2.66 -21.60 -3.72
C ASP A 166 -1.67 -20.88 -2.79
N TYR A 167 -0.63 -20.23 -3.35
CA TYR A 167 0.38 -19.60 -2.51
C TYR A 167 -0.19 -18.37 -1.77
N PRO A 168 0.25 -18.11 -0.52
CA PRO A 168 -0.26 -16.97 0.24
C PRO A 168 -0.15 -15.65 -0.54
N ARG A 169 -1.23 -14.85 -0.52
CA ARG A 169 -1.32 -13.55 -1.19
C ARG A 169 -1.16 -13.62 -2.71
N ILE A 170 -1.53 -14.72 -3.34
CA ILE A 170 -1.46 -14.87 -4.81
C ILE A 170 -2.24 -13.78 -5.55
N GLY A 171 -3.39 -13.34 -5.02
CA GLY A 171 -4.14 -12.22 -5.58
C GLY A 171 -3.35 -10.90 -5.61
N ARG A 172 -2.50 -10.66 -4.58
CA ARG A 172 -1.59 -9.50 -4.62
C ARG A 172 -0.49 -9.66 -5.65
N ILE A 173 0.01 -10.87 -5.86
CA ILE A 173 1.00 -11.16 -6.89
C ILE A 173 0.38 -10.96 -8.28
N LYS A 174 -0.85 -11.43 -8.53
CA LYS A 174 -1.60 -11.17 -9.78
C LYS A 174 -1.76 -9.67 -10.02
N TYR A 175 -2.19 -8.90 -9.01
CA TYR A 175 -2.27 -7.44 -9.10
C TYR A 175 -0.93 -6.78 -9.48
N LEU A 176 0.19 -7.23 -8.88
CA LEU A 176 1.51 -6.69 -9.19
C LEU A 176 2.00 -7.12 -10.57
N ALA A 177 1.64 -8.31 -11.04
CA ALA A 177 1.91 -8.78 -12.39
C ALA A 177 1.27 -7.88 -13.46
N GLU A 178 0.03 -7.42 -13.23
CA GLU A 178 -0.63 -6.47 -14.13
C GLU A 178 0.19 -5.20 -14.35
N HIS A 179 0.83 -4.68 -13.30
CA HIS A 179 1.70 -3.50 -13.39
C HIS A 179 3.04 -3.75 -14.11
N LYS A 180 3.35 -4.98 -14.50
CA LYS A 180 4.51 -5.34 -15.32
C LYS A 180 4.15 -5.57 -16.79
N LEU A 181 2.86 -5.56 -17.13
CA LEU A 181 2.39 -5.71 -18.50
C LEU A 181 2.72 -4.47 -19.33
N SER A 182 3.08 -4.72 -20.58
CA SER A 182 3.25 -3.70 -21.62
C SER A 182 3.04 -4.36 -22.96
N THR A 183 2.27 -3.74 -23.84
CA THR A 183 2.04 -4.19 -25.22
C THR A 183 3.31 -4.15 -26.10
N GLU A 184 4.36 -3.45 -25.63
CA GLU A 184 5.68 -3.44 -26.27
C GLU A 184 6.51 -4.70 -25.95
N LYS A 185 6.26 -5.32 -24.78
CA LYS A 185 7.04 -6.46 -24.27
C LYS A 185 6.30 -7.79 -24.37
N VAL A 186 4.97 -7.75 -24.35
CA VAL A 186 4.09 -8.91 -24.39
C VAL A 186 3.10 -8.68 -25.52
N SER A 187 2.92 -9.65 -26.42
CA SER A 187 1.97 -9.48 -27.53
C SER A 187 0.55 -9.28 -27.02
N PRO A 188 -0.26 -8.43 -27.71
CA PRO A 188 -1.65 -8.17 -27.33
C PRO A 188 -2.48 -9.43 -27.15
N GLN A 189 -2.31 -10.41 -28.02
CA GLN A 189 -3.01 -11.68 -27.95
C GLN A 189 -2.69 -12.42 -26.64
N LYS A 190 -1.42 -12.52 -26.25
CA LYS A 190 -1.01 -13.16 -24.97
C LYS A 190 -1.52 -12.42 -23.73
N ILE A 191 -1.66 -11.10 -23.81
CA ILE A 191 -2.27 -10.32 -22.72
C ILE A 191 -3.75 -10.66 -22.58
N ILE A 192 -4.48 -10.73 -23.69
CA ILE A 192 -5.91 -11.10 -23.71
C ILE A 192 -6.09 -12.52 -23.16
N GLU A 193 -5.28 -13.47 -23.62
CA GLU A 193 -5.29 -14.85 -23.15
C GLU A 193 -4.98 -14.97 -21.65
N TRP A 194 -4.03 -14.19 -21.14
CA TRP A 194 -3.66 -14.23 -19.73
C TRP A 194 -4.79 -13.76 -18.80
N PHE A 195 -5.53 -12.73 -19.20
CA PHE A 195 -6.71 -12.30 -18.44
C PHE A 195 -7.89 -13.27 -18.63
N GLY A 196 -8.03 -13.87 -19.82
CA GLY A 196 -9.14 -14.76 -20.15
C GLY A 196 -10.50 -14.06 -19.94
N PRO A 197 -11.46 -14.73 -19.28
CA PRO A 197 -12.76 -14.17 -18.95
C PRO A 197 -12.72 -13.27 -17.69
N ALA A 198 -11.63 -13.31 -16.92
CA ALA A 198 -11.53 -12.58 -15.66
C ALA A 198 -11.29 -11.08 -15.88
N GLU A 199 -11.91 -10.24 -15.04
CA GLU A 199 -11.60 -8.83 -15.05
C GLU A 199 -10.25 -8.55 -14.40
N PRO A 200 -9.46 -7.59 -14.95
CA PRO A 200 -8.23 -7.14 -14.33
C PRO A 200 -8.47 -6.59 -12.92
N LEU A 201 -7.57 -6.91 -12.01
CA LEU A 201 -7.61 -6.46 -10.61
C LEU A 201 -7.27 -4.99 -10.43
N SER A 202 -6.57 -4.39 -11.39
CA SER A 202 -6.11 -3.01 -11.36
C SER A 202 -6.64 -2.19 -12.53
N GLY A 203 -6.82 -0.87 -12.30
CA GLY A 203 -7.11 0.05 -13.39
C GLY A 203 -6.00 0.09 -14.45
N PHE A 204 -4.74 -0.13 -14.03
CA PHE A 204 -3.62 -0.26 -14.96
C PHE A 204 -3.78 -1.50 -15.87
N GLY A 205 -4.11 -2.66 -15.29
CA GLY A 205 -4.41 -3.87 -16.04
C GLY A 205 -5.55 -3.68 -17.04
N LYS A 206 -6.64 -3.00 -16.62
CA LYS A 206 -7.75 -2.64 -17.51
C LYS A 206 -7.28 -1.80 -18.71
N MET A 207 -6.44 -0.78 -18.49
CA MET A 207 -5.91 0.04 -19.59
C MET A 207 -5.07 -0.78 -20.58
N ILE A 208 -4.20 -1.65 -20.08
CA ILE A 208 -3.33 -2.48 -20.94
C ILE A 208 -4.15 -3.54 -21.69
N LEU A 209 -5.14 -4.15 -21.02
CA LEU A 209 -6.07 -5.06 -21.69
C LEU A 209 -6.88 -4.34 -22.77
N GLY A 210 -7.36 -3.12 -22.49
CA GLY A 210 -8.08 -2.29 -23.45
C GLY A 210 -7.22 -1.94 -24.67
N GLU A 211 -5.97 -1.58 -24.46
CA GLU A 211 -5.01 -1.38 -25.55
C GLU A 211 -4.82 -2.65 -26.38
N SER A 212 -4.70 -3.80 -25.70
CA SER A 212 -4.54 -5.09 -26.37
C SER A 212 -5.75 -5.44 -27.23
N PHE A 213 -6.97 -5.15 -26.78
CA PHE A 213 -8.18 -5.31 -27.60
C PHE A 213 -8.16 -4.42 -28.84
N ILE A 214 -7.73 -3.16 -28.71
CA ILE A 214 -7.63 -2.24 -29.87
C ILE A 214 -6.64 -2.77 -30.90
N LEU A 215 -5.46 -3.19 -30.44
CA LEU A 215 -4.41 -3.73 -31.31
C LEU A 215 -4.82 -5.06 -31.96
N ASN A 216 -5.74 -5.80 -31.33
CA ASN A 216 -6.31 -7.05 -31.85
C ASN A 216 -7.62 -6.83 -32.66
N GLY A 217 -7.94 -5.59 -33.04
CA GLY A 217 -9.08 -5.25 -33.90
C GLY A 217 -10.40 -4.94 -33.17
N ASN A 218 -10.52 -5.20 -31.87
CA ASN A 218 -11.76 -4.94 -31.10
C ASN A 218 -11.71 -3.55 -30.46
N LYS A 219 -11.91 -2.50 -31.28
CA LYS A 219 -11.75 -1.11 -30.88
C LYS A 219 -12.76 -0.67 -29.81
N GLU A 220 -14.02 -1.04 -29.92
CA GLU A 220 -15.08 -0.60 -28.99
C GLU A 220 -14.84 -1.14 -27.59
N LYS A 221 -14.63 -2.45 -27.49
CA LYS A 221 -14.30 -3.10 -26.22
C LYS A 221 -13.05 -2.51 -25.61
N GLY A 222 -12.02 -2.27 -26.43
CA GLY A 222 -10.76 -1.69 -25.99
C GLY A 222 -10.91 -0.27 -25.44
N ILE A 223 -11.68 0.60 -26.09
CA ILE A 223 -11.93 1.97 -25.62
C ILE A 223 -12.66 1.95 -24.26
N ARG A 224 -13.66 1.08 -24.09
CA ARG A 224 -14.37 0.91 -22.83
C ARG A 224 -13.41 0.57 -21.71
N PHE A 225 -12.58 -0.47 -21.87
CA PHE A 225 -11.58 -0.88 -20.88
C PHE A 225 -10.54 0.23 -20.57
N ILE A 226 -10.11 0.99 -21.58
CA ILE A 226 -9.18 2.12 -21.36
C ILE A 226 -9.84 3.17 -20.48
N LYS A 227 -11.10 3.56 -20.74
CA LYS A 227 -11.82 4.58 -19.95
C LYS A 227 -12.05 4.12 -18.50
N GLU A 228 -12.54 2.89 -18.32
CA GLU A 228 -12.73 2.31 -16.97
C GLU A 228 -11.39 2.24 -16.20
N GLY A 229 -10.34 1.75 -16.86
CA GLY A 229 -9.01 1.66 -16.28
C GLY A 229 -8.41 3.01 -15.95
N TRP A 230 -8.59 4.01 -16.83
CA TRP A 230 -8.11 5.37 -16.63
C TRP A 230 -8.58 5.97 -15.31
N ILE A 231 -9.85 5.74 -14.94
CA ILE A 231 -10.43 6.28 -13.70
C ILE A 231 -9.62 5.83 -12.48
N SER A 232 -9.31 4.55 -12.36
CA SER A 232 -8.76 3.93 -11.14
C SER A 232 -7.27 3.58 -11.20
N ALA A 233 -6.61 3.73 -12.36
CA ALA A 233 -5.21 3.35 -12.51
C ALA A 233 -4.27 4.12 -11.58
N GLU A 234 -3.42 3.41 -10.86
CA GLU A 234 -2.30 3.98 -10.10
C GLU A 234 -1.15 4.28 -11.07
N LEU A 235 -0.94 5.56 -11.36
CA LEU A 235 0.05 6.02 -12.34
C LEU A 235 1.12 6.89 -11.69
N SER A 236 2.38 6.57 -11.93
CA SER A 236 3.48 7.49 -11.61
C SER A 236 3.36 8.80 -12.42
N LYS A 237 4.15 9.81 -12.07
CA LYS A 237 4.21 11.07 -12.84
C LYS A 237 4.57 10.83 -14.32
N THR A 238 5.48 9.92 -14.58
CA THR A 238 5.92 9.53 -15.93
C THR A 238 4.83 8.76 -16.66
N ASP A 239 4.21 7.77 -16.00
CA ASP A 239 3.16 6.96 -16.59
C ASP A 239 1.92 7.80 -16.91
N LEU A 240 1.53 8.73 -16.03
CA LEU A 240 0.42 9.65 -16.29
C LEU A 240 0.66 10.45 -17.59
N ARG A 241 1.88 11.00 -17.80
CA ARG A 241 2.22 11.72 -19.01
C ARG A 241 2.17 10.83 -20.25
N PHE A 242 2.76 9.64 -20.14
CA PHE A 242 2.83 8.67 -21.23
C PHE A 242 1.44 8.20 -21.66
N TYR A 243 0.64 7.67 -20.74
CA TYR A 243 -0.68 7.11 -21.05
C TYR A 243 -1.68 8.18 -21.45
N ARG A 244 -1.62 9.39 -20.86
CA ARG A 244 -2.42 10.52 -21.29
C ARG A 244 -2.14 10.89 -22.76
N LYS A 245 -0.88 10.90 -23.20
CA LYS A 245 -0.52 11.15 -24.60
C LYS A 245 -0.98 9.99 -25.50
N LYS A 246 -0.72 8.76 -25.07
CA LYS A 246 -1.03 7.54 -25.80
C LYS A 246 -2.53 7.37 -26.07
N PHE A 247 -3.35 7.63 -25.05
CA PHE A 247 -4.80 7.45 -25.11
C PHE A 247 -5.58 8.75 -25.38
N LYS A 248 -4.91 9.85 -25.74
CA LYS A 248 -5.53 11.17 -25.97
C LYS A 248 -6.77 11.11 -26.88
N LYS A 249 -6.74 10.28 -27.93
CA LYS A 249 -7.85 10.16 -28.88
C LYS A 249 -9.07 9.37 -28.35
N TYR A 250 -8.94 8.70 -27.21
CA TYR A 250 -9.99 7.89 -26.59
C TYR A 250 -10.55 8.53 -25.33
N LEU A 251 -9.83 9.46 -24.71
CA LEU A 251 -10.19 10.12 -23.47
C LEU A 251 -10.75 11.52 -23.73
N ASN A 252 -11.88 11.86 -23.10
CA ASN A 252 -12.50 13.17 -23.14
C ASN A 252 -12.44 13.86 -21.76
N ALA A 253 -12.98 15.08 -21.66
CA ALA A 253 -12.99 15.87 -20.41
C ALA A 253 -13.68 15.12 -19.26
N ASP A 254 -14.79 14.43 -19.53
CA ASP A 254 -15.55 13.66 -18.54
C ASP A 254 -14.72 12.53 -17.92
N ASP A 255 -13.89 11.84 -18.74
CA ASP A 255 -12.99 10.79 -18.23
C ASP A 255 -11.95 11.35 -17.23
N TYR A 256 -11.48 12.58 -17.44
CA TYR A 256 -10.58 13.27 -16.49
C TYR A 256 -11.30 13.69 -15.22
N ILE A 257 -12.55 14.17 -15.32
CA ILE A 257 -13.39 14.54 -14.17
C ILE A 257 -13.66 13.31 -13.30
N LYS A 258 -14.10 12.20 -13.90
CA LYS A 258 -14.32 10.91 -13.20
C LYS A 258 -13.07 10.41 -12.50
N ARG A 259 -11.91 10.56 -13.15
CA ARG A 259 -10.63 10.23 -12.50
C ARG A 259 -10.33 11.13 -11.31
N ALA A 260 -10.56 12.44 -11.43
CA ALA A 260 -10.35 13.39 -10.33
C ALA A 260 -11.26 13.06 -9.14
N GLU A 261 -12.51 12.74 -9.41
CA GLU A 261 -13.47 12.28 -8.41
C GLU A 261 -12.99 11.03 -7.68
N TYR A 262 -12.61 9.98 -8.43
CA TYR A 262 -12.06 8.74 -7.86
C TYR A 262 -10.83 9.01 -6.97
N LEU A 263 -9.89 9.83 -7.44
CA LEU A 263 -8.66 10.15 -6.70
C LEU A 263 -8.97 10.93 -5.42
N ALA A 264 -9.93 11.84 -5.47
CA ALA A 264 -10.37 12.61 -4.31
C ALA A 264 -11.05 11.71 -3.26
N TRP A 265 -11.99 10.85 -3.67
CA TRP A 265 -12.67 9.92 -2.76
C TRP A 265 -11.74 8.90 -2.12
N ASN A 266 -10.68 8.48 -2.83
CA ASN A 266 -9.70 7.51 -2.35
C ASN A 266 -8.48 8.16 -1.66
N ASN A 267 -8.54 9.45 -1.30
CA ASN A 267 -7.48 10.20 -0.64
C ASN A 267 -6.12 10.13 -1.37
N LYS A 268 -6.14 10.05 -2.72
CA LYS A 268 -4.94 10.02 -3.56
C LYS A 268 -4.42 11.43 -3.83
N TYR A 269 -4.00 12.13 -2.76
CA TYR A 269 -3.60 13.54 -2.78
C TYR A 269 -2.64 13.92 -3.90
N TRP A 270 -1.52 13.20 -4.02
CA TRP A 270 -0.48 13.53 -5.00
C TRP A 270 -0.90 13.22 -6.43
N ASP A 271 -1.71 12.18 -6.64
CA ASP A 271 -2.24 11.84 -7.95
C ASP A 271 -3.27 12.87 -8.41
N LEU A 272 -4.15 13.31 -7.52
CA LEU A 272 -5.10 14.38 -7.76
C LEU A 272 -4.37 15.68 -8.10
N LYS A 273 -3.38 16.10 -7.30
CA LYS A 273 -2.58 17.31 -7.56
C LYS A 273 -1.95 17.30 -8.94
N ARG A 274 -1.46 16.15 -9.40
CA ARG A 274 -0.91 16.02 -10.75
C ARG A 274 -1.94 16.10 -11.86
N LEU A 275 -3.20 15.78 -11.56
CA LEU A 275 -4.28 15.75 -12.53
C LEU A 275 -4.93 17.12 -12.74
N LEU A 276 -5.00 17.99 -11.71
CA LEU A 276 -5.72 19.26 -11.70
C LEU A 276 -5.55 20.09 -12.98
N ARG A 277 -4.33 20.29 -13.43
CA ARG A 277 -3.99 21.08 -14.63
C ARG A 277 -4.55 20.54 -15.96
N TYR A 278 -5.17 19.38 -15.95
CA TYR A 278 -5.76 18.75 -17.13
C TYR A 278 -7.28 18.77 -17.10
N LEU A 279 -7.87 19.30 -16.03
CA LEU A 279 -9.31 19.43 -15.87
C LEU A 279 -9.86 20.71 -16.54
N PRO A 280 -11.13 20.73 -16.93
CA PRO A 280 -11.84 21.98 -17.22
C PRO A 280 -11.77 22.94 -16.03
N LYS A 281 -11.81 24.25 -16.27
CA LYS A 281 -11.50 25.27 -15.27
C LYS A 281 -12.35 25.16 -13.98
N ASP A 282 -13.64 24.93 -14.13
CA ASP A 282 -14.55 24.84 -12.98
C ASP A 282 -14.24 23.62 -12.11
N TYR A 283 -13.96 22.49 -12.74
CA TYR A 283 -13.53 21.27 -12.05
C TYR A 283 -12.10 21.37 -11.46
N GLU A 284 -11.21 22.13 -12.12
CA GLU A 284 -9.90 22.45 -11.54
C GLU A 284 -10.06 23.21 -10.22
N LEU A 285 -10.94 24.21 -10.16
CA LEU A 285 -11.23 24.99 -8.96
C LEU A 285 -11.85 24.11 -7.87
N LEU A 286 -12.87 23.33 -8.21
CA LEU A 286 -13.55 22.39 -7.31
C LEU A 286 -12.58 21.40 -6.67
N TYR A 287 -11.80 20.70 -7.50
CA TYR A 287 -10.89 19.68 -7.00
C TYR A 287 -9.62 20.26 -6.37
N THR A 288 -9.26 21.51 -6.65
CA THR A 288 -8.23 22.23 -5.90
C THR A 288 -8.70 22.53 -4.47
N ALA A 289 -9.93 23.05 -4.30
CA ALA A 289 -10.51 23.25 -2.97
C ALA A 289 -10.58 21.92 -2.19
N ARG A 290 -11.05 20.87 -2.84
CA ARG A 290 -11.12 19.52 -2.22
C ARG A 290 -9.75 18.96 -1.85
N GLN A 291 -8.74 19.18 -2.68
CA GLN A 291 -7.37 18.74 -2.40
C GLN A 291 -6.76 19.46 -1.18
N LEU A 292 -7.04 20.76 -1.04
CA LEU A 292 -6.62 21.53 0.14
C LEU A 292 -7.32 21.06 1.41
N LEU A 293 -8.64 20.76 1.33
CA LEU A 293 -9.40 20.14 2.42
C LEU A 293 -8.79 18.80 2.86
N MET A 294 -8.47 17.92 1.91
CA MET A 294 -7.86 16.61 2.19
C MET A 294 -6.52 16.73 2.94
N SER A 295 -5.75 17.75 2.64
CA SER A 295 -4.43 17.99 3.24
C SER A 295 -4.49 18.87 4.49
N LYS A 296 -5.68 19.36 4.88
CA LYS A 296 -5.85 20.35 5.96
C LYS A 296 -4.91 21.55 5.78
N SER A 297 -4.73 21.98 4.53
CA SER A 297 -3.80 23.05 4.17
C SER A 297 -4.42 24.43 4.40
N TYR A 298 -3.55 25.44 4.59
CA TYR A 298 -3.97 26.83 4.65
C TYR A 298 -4.59 27.29 3.31
N GLY A 299 -5.55 28.22 3.36
CA GLY A 299 -6.16 28.81 2.16
C GLY A 299 -7.37 28.06 1.58
N VAL A 300 -7.92 27.12 2.34
CA VAL A 300 -9.13 26.36 1.95
C VAL A 300 -10.30 27.27 1.65
N ASP A 301 -10.61 28.25 2.53
CA ASP A 301 -11.77 29.14 2.36
C ASP A 301 -11.66 29.98 1.08
N ASN A 302 -10.46 30.49 0.78
CA ASN A 302 -10.21 31.21 -0.47
C ASN A 302 -10.30 30.28 -1.71
N ALA A 303 -10.01 29.00 -1.57
CA ALA A 303 -10.20 28.07 -2.67
C ALA A 303 -11.67 27.71 -2.87
N ILE A 304 -12.43 27.57 -1.79
CA ILE A 304 -13.89 27.30 -1.83
C ILE A 304 -14.62 28.50 -2.46
N SER A 305 -14.27 29.72 -2.09
CA SER A 305 -14.92 30.93 -2.65
C SER A 305 -14.75 31.10 -4.15
N LYS A 306 -13.79 30.42 -4.76
CA LYS A 306 -13.53 30.41 -6.22
C LYS A 306 -14.29 29.34 -6.98
N VAL A 307 -14.95 28.42 -6.26
CA VAL A 307 -15.73 27.35 -6.91
C VAL A 307 -17.04 27.94 -7.43
N PRO A 308 -17.39 27.72 -8.71
CA PRO A 308 -18.67 28.17 -9.25
C PRO A 308 -19.87 27.60 -8.48
N SER A 309 -20.94 28.40 -8.38
CA SER A 309 -22.16 28.05 -7.62
C SER A 309 -23.15 27.20 -8.41
N ASN A 310 -22.72 26.42 -9.37
CA ASN A 310 -23.62 25.63 -10.24
C ASN A 310 -24.03 24.31 -9.59
#